data_34d78a1c5ff71a66f3add0677f532643
#
_entry.id   34d78a1c5ff71a66f3add0677f532643
#
_cell.length_a   1.000
_cell.length_b   1.000
_cell.length_c   1.000
_cell.angle_alpha   90.00
_cell.angle_beta   90.00
_cell.angle_gamma   90.00
#
_symmetry.space_group_name_H-M   'P 1'
#
loop_
_entity.id
_entity.type
_entity.pdbx_description
1 polymer ?
#
loop_
_entity_poly.entity_id
_entity_poly.type
_entity_poly.pdbx_seq_one_letter_code
_entity_poly.pdbx_strand_id
1 'polypeptide(L)'
;DEVQAARRPGLELLGDLARGGPGAVVPTAKRLVATARARREALAERHAAARAALEEAYGVEGSRGWPPGVRARLEKRDERIERAEEQRALRVLLDDLAAHLRDLLALSAGAGVEALIADDAADLLARDAALLPAADLLEALAAVGRCRAALDRNGAPELHLERLLMAVSVALYVRAAA
;
A
#
# COMPACT_ATOMS: atom_id res chain seq x y z
N ASP A 1 3.01 -6.59 -18.11
CA ASP A 1 2.79 -5.13 -18.07
C ASP A 1 2.02 -4.65 -16.83
N GLU A 2 0.93 -5.32 -16.41
CA GLU A 2 0.20 -4.95 -15.18
C GLU A 2 1.02 -5.16 -13.90
N VAL A 3 1.85 -6.18 -13.85
CA VAL A 3 2.72 -6.48 -12.70
C VAL A 3 3.86 -5.45 -12.56
N GLN A 4 4.37 -4.95 -13.67
CA GLN A 4 5.41 -3.90 -13.68
C GLN A 4 4.84 -2.52 -13.33
N ALA A 5 3.63 -2.17 -13.79
CA ALA A 5 2.97 -0.91 -13.42
C ALA A 5 2.64 -0.84 -11.91
N ALA A 6 2.42 -1.99 -11.24
CA ALA A 6 2.13 -2.05 -9.81
C ALA A 6 3.36 -1.82 -8.90
N ARG A 7 4.60 -1.95 -9.45
CA ARG A 7 5.84 -1.81 -8.66
C ARG A 7 6.35 -0.37 -8.51
N ARG A 8 5.89 0.55 -9.35
CA ARG A 8 6.31 1.95 -9.34
C ARG A 8 5.96 2.75 -8.07
N PRO A 9 4.80 2.56 -7.42
CA PRO A 9 4.45 3.32 -6.23
C PRO A 9 5.45 3.19 -5.07
N GLY A 10 6.09 2.04 -4.88
CA GLY A 10 7.10 1.84 -3.84
C GLY A 10 8.38 2.61 -4.10
N LEU A 11 8.88 2.60 -5.36
CA LEU A 11 10.05 3.39 -5.75
C LEU A 11 9.81 4.90 -5.64
N GLU A 12 8.65 5.38 -6.09
CA GLU A 12 8.25 6.79 -5.95
C GLU A 12 8.19 7.19 -4.49
N LEU A 13 7.64 6.32 -3.64
CA LEU A 13 7.56 6.51 -2.20
C LEU A 13 8.95 6.65 -1.56
N LEU A 14 9.88 5.74 -1.89
CA LEU A 14 11.25 5.80 -1.39
C LEU A 14 11.94 7.08 -1.85
N GLY A 15 11.76 7.47 -3.11
CA GLY A 15 12.28 8.73 -3.65
C GLY A 15 11.71 9.97 -2.96
N ASP A 16 10.42 10.00 -2.66
CA ASP A 16 9.77 11.09 -1.92
C ASP A 16 10.32 11.21 -0.50
N LEU A 17 10.50 10.09 0.20
CA LEU A 17 11.07 10.06 1.54
C LEU A 17 12.55 10.46 1.56
N ALA A 18 13.33 10.01 0.57
CA ALA A 18 14.73 10.37 0.45
C ALA A 18 14.92 11.89 0.23
N ARG A 19 14.07 12.51 -0.59
CA ARG A 19 14.10 13.96 -0.85
C ARG A 19 13.53 14.82 0.26
N GLY A 20 12.42 14.38 0.85
CA GLY A 20 11.66 15.18 1.83
C GLY A 20 12.02 14.91 3.29
N GLY A 21 12.76 13.85 3.54
CA GLY A 21 13.15 13.43 4.89
C GLY A 21 11.96 13.23 5.83
N PRO A 22 12.16 13.40 7.15
CA PRO A 22 11.10 13.23 8.14
C PRO A 22 9.87 14.13 7.92
N GLY A 23 10.04 15.29 7.28
CA GLY A 23 8.95 16.22 6.97
C GLY A 23 7.93 15.66 5.96
N ALA A 24 8.35 14.73 5.09
CA ALA A 24 7.47 14.09 4.11
C ALA A 24 6.62 12.96 4.70
N VAL A 25 6.91 12.47 5.91
CA VAL A 25 6.27 11.27 6.49
C VAL A 25 4.76 11.43 6.63
N VAL A 26 4.31 12.46 7.35
CA VAL A 26 2.88 12.67 7.63
C VAL A 26 2.06 12.90 6.35
N PRO A 27 2.45 13.83 5.43
CA PRO A 27 1.70 14.01 4.20
C PRO A 27 1.68 12.75 3.31
N THR A 28 2.76 11.99 3.30
CA THR A 28 2.83 10.74 2.54
C THR A 28 1.92 9.67 3.14
N ALA A 29 1.93 9.46 4.45
CA ALA A 29 1.02 8.52 5.11
C ALA A 29 -0.45 8.83 4.82
N LYS A 30 -0.83 10.11 4.93
CA LYS A 30 -2.20 10.58 4.60
C LYS A 30 -2.57 10.30 3.15
N ARG A 31 -1.66 10.58 2.22
CA ARG A 31 -1.87 10.29 0.78
C ARG A 31 -2.11 8.81 0.52
N LEU A 32 -1.32 7.93 1.13
CA LEU A 32 -1.45 6.49 0.97
C LEU A 32 -2.78 5.96 1.50
N VAL A 33 -3.20 6.41 2.68
CA VAL A 33 -4.51 6.06 3.24
C VAL A 33 -5.64 6.60 2.37
N ALA A 34 -5.54 7.85 1.89
CA ALA A 34 -6.53 8.42 0.98
C ALA A 34 -6.66 7.61 -0.32
N THR A 35 -5.54 7.16 -0.89
CA THR A 35 -5.54 6.30 -2.09
C THR A 35 -6.23 4.95 -1.83
N ALA A 36 -5.99 4.34 -0.66
CA ALA A 36 -6.66 3.08 -0.29
C ALA A 36 -8.18 3.28 -0.08
N ARG A 37 -8.58 4.38 0.56
CA ARG A 37 -9.99 4.76 0.74
C ARG A 37 -10.68 5.03 -0.60
N ALA A 38 -10.03 5.72 -1.53
CA ALA A 38 -10.59 5.98 -2.85
C ALA A 38 -10.89 4.68 -3.62
N ARG A 39 -10.08 3.63 -3.46
CA ARG A 39 -10.38 2.31 -4.05
C ARG A 39 -11.62 1.68 -3.43
N ARG A 40 -11.80 1.79 -2.12
CA ARG A 40 -13.01 1.36 -1.42
C ARG A 40 -14.24 2.10 -1.92
N GLU A 41 -14.15 3.42 -2.03
CA GLU A 41 -15.25 4.29 -2.50
C GLU A 41 -15.65 3.94 -3.94
N ALA A 42 -14.68 3.79 -4.84
CA ALA A 42 -14.95 3.36 -6.22
C ALA A 42 -15.59 1.97 -6.31
N LEU A 43 -15.30 1.07 -5.37
CA LEU A 43 -15.96 -0.23 -5.28
C LEU A 43 -17.39 -0.10 -4.72
N ALA A 44 -17.59 0.76 -3.73
CA ALA A 44 -18.90 1.04 -3.15
C ALA A 44 -19.87 1.65 -4.20
N GLU A 45 -19.38 2.56 -5.03
CA GLU A 45 -20.14 3.11 -6.16
C GLU A 45 -20.57 2.02 -7.16
N ARG A 46 -19.64 1.10 -7.50
CA ARG A 46 -19.97 -0.04 -8.38
C ARG A 46 -21.01 -0.97 -7.78
N HIS A 47 -20.92 -1.27 -6.49
CA HIS A 47 -21.93 -2.07 -5.78
C HIS A 47 -23.29 -1.37 -5.75
N ALA A 48 -23.30 -0.06 -5.49
CA ALA A 48 -24.54 0.73 -5.51
C ALA A 48 -25.19 0.73 -6.90
N ALA A 49 -24.42 0.95 -7.97
CA ALA A 49 -24.90 0.88 -9.34
C ALA A 49 -25.42 -0.51 -9.71
N ALA A 50 -24.75 -1.58 -9.30
CA ALA A 50 -25.20 -2.95 -9.53
C ALA A 50 -26.52 -3.26 -8.80
N ARG A 51 -26.71 -2.75 -7.57
CA ARG A 51 -27.97 -2.90 -6.84
C ARG A 51 -29.10 -2.13 -7.53
N ALA A 52 -28.84 -0.89 -7.98
CA ALA A 52 -29.84 -0.10 -8.71
C ALA A 52 -30.28 -0.79 -10.01
N ALA A 53 -29.34 -1.35 -10.78
CA ALA A 53 -29.65 -2.11 -11.99
C ALA A 53 -30.48 -3.37 -11.70
N LEU A 54 -30.23 -4.05 -10.59
CA LEU A 54 -31.07 -5.17 -10.15
C LEU A 54 -32.47 -4.72 -9.77
N GLU A 55 -32.61 -3.60 -9.05
CA GLU A 55 -33.92 -3.01 -8.68
C GLU A 55 -34.72 -2.68 -9.94
N GLU A 56 -34.09 -2.07 -10.93
CA GLU A 56 -34.73 -1.75 -12.21
C GLU A 56 -35.16 -3.02 -12.99
N ALA A 57 -34.23 -4.00 -13.09
CA ALA A 57 -34.50 -5.24 -13.85
C ALA A 57 -35.64 -6.08 -13.25
N TYR A 58 -35.84 -6.05 -11.96
CA TYR A 58 -36.90 -6.79 -11.27
C TYR A 58 -38.14 -5.97 -10.97
N GLY A 59 -38.20 -4.71 -11.43
CA GLY A 59 -39.34 -3.82 -11.22
C GLY A 59 -39.57 -3.50 -9.74
N VAL A 60 -38.50 -3.45 -8.96
CA VAL A 60 -38.55 -3.24 -7.51
C VAL A 60 -38.17 -1.81 -7.19
N GLU A 61 -39.06 -1.03 -6.62
CA GLU A 61 -38.77 0.33 -6.16
C GLU A 61 -38.29 0.32 -4.70
N GLY A 62 -37.04 0.65 -4.51
CA GLY A 62 -36.41 0.79 -3.17
C GLY A 62 -36.43 -0.51 -2.36
N SER A 63 -36.98 -0.48 -1.12
CA SER A 63 -37.06 -1.68 -0.28
C SER A 63 -38.29 -2.56 -0.55
N ARG A 64 -39.27 -2.07 -1.32
CA ARG A 64 -40.45 -2.85 -1.66
C ARG A 64 -40.17 -3.82 -2.79
N GLY A 65 -40.50 -5.11 -2.58
CA GLY A 65 -40.36 -6.18 -3.58
C GLY A 65 -39.12 -7.05 -3.40
N TRP A 66 -38.12 -6.63 -2.62
CA TRP A 66 -37.05 -7.53 -2.21
C TRP A 66 -37.61 -8.58 -1.22
N PRO A 67 -37.23 -9.85 -1.36
CA PRO A 67 -37.50 -10.83 -0.32
C PRO A 67 -36.97 -10.35 1.03
N PRO A 68 -37.65 -10.63 2.16
CA PRO A 68 -37.24 -10.16 3.48
C PRO A 68 -35.77 -10.44 3.79
N GLY A 69 -35.02 -9.42 4.16
CA GLY A 69 -33.61 -9.51 4.56
C GLY A 69 -32.60 -9.73 3.42
N VAL A 70 -33.00 -9.89 2.15
CA VAL A 70 -32.05 -10.10 1.04
C VAL A 70 -31.25 -8.84 0.80
N ARG A 71 -31.88 -7.67 0.72
CA ARG A 71 -31.20 -6.39 0.53
C ARG A 71 -30.17 -6.14 1.63
N ALA A 72 -30.55 -6.29 2.89
CA ALA A 72 -29.66 -6.08 4.03
C ALA A 72 -28.46 -7.05 4.03
N ARG A 73 -28.66 -8.31 3.57
CA ARG A 73 -27.56 -9.26 3.41
C ARG A 73 -26.59 -8.85 2.31
N LEU A 74 -27.07 -8.35 1.18
CA LEU A 74 -26.26 -7.84 0.09
C LEU A 74 -25.45 -6.62 0.55
N GLU A 75 -26.08 -5.63 1.16
CA GLU A 75 -25.42 -4.44 1.68
C GLU A 75 -24.31 -4.79 2.69
N LYS A 76 -24.59 -5.69 3.62
CA LYS A 76 -23.60 -6.16 4.60
C LYS A 76 -22.45 -6.95 3.97
N ARG A 77 -22.73 -7.72 2.90
CA ARG A 77 -21.68 -8.43 2.13
C ARG A 77 -20.81 -7.41 1.40
N ASP A 78 -21.42 -6.46 0.71
CA ASP A 78 -20.71 -5.44 -0.07
C ASP A 78 -19.82 -4.59 0.84
N GLU A 79 -20.34 -4.15 1.98
CA GLU A 79 -19.56 -3.41 3.00
C GLU A 79 -18.32 -4.18 3.47
N ARG A 80 -18.44 -5.51 3.66
CA ARG A 80 -17.27 -6.35 4.01
C ARG A 80 -16.24 -6.40 2.90
N ILE A 81 -16.69 -6.54 1.65
CA ILE A 81 -15.81 -6.58 0.48
C ILE A 81 -15.10 -5.23 0.31
N GLU A 82 -15.82 -4.13 0.47
CA GLU A 82 -15.29 -2.77 0.39
C GLU A 82 -14.22 -2.50 1.45
N ARG A 83 -14.46 -2.91 2.70
CA ARG A 83 -13.44 -2.82 3.76
C ARG A 83 -12.23 -3.71 3.48
N ALA A 84 -12.44 -4.90 2.95
CA ALA A 84 -11.36 -5.80 2.56
C ALA A 84 -10.51 -5.21 1.42
N GLU A 85 -11.11 -4.47 0.48
CA GLU A 85 -10.37 -3.81 -0.61
C GLU A 85 -9.46 -2.69 -0.10
N GLU A 86 -9.93 -1.87 0.85
CA GLU A 86 -9.08 -0.86 1.52
C GLU A 86 -7.85 -1.51 2.17
N GLN A 87 -8.07 -2.58 2.94
CA GLN A 87 -6.97 -3.32 3.58
C GLN A 87 -6.04 -3.98 2.56
N ARG A 88 -6.60 -4.54 1.48
CA ARG A 88 -5.83 -5.14 0.38
C ARG A 88 -4.93 -4.11 -0.28
N ALA A 89 -5.45 -2.91 -0.56
CA ALA A 89 -4.67 -1.84 -1.17
C ALA A 89 -3.45 -1.46 -0.32
N LEU A 90 -3.61 -1.37 1.00
CA LEU A 90 -2.51 -1.11 1.92
C LEU A 90 -1.50 -2.27 1.98
N ARG A 91 -1.98 -3.52 1.94
CA ARG A 91 -1.08 -4.70 1.93
C ARG A 91 -0.24 -4.74 0.65
N VAL A 92 -0.84 -4.52 -0.51
CA VAL A 92 -0.12 -4.46 -1.79
C VAL A 92 0.99 -3.41 -1.76
N LEU A 93 0.70 -2.23 -1.20
CA LEU A 93 1.71 -1.19 -1.01
C LEU A 93 2.86 -1.65 -0.09
N LEU A 94 2.55 -2.31 1.03
CA LEU A 94 3.57 -2.82 1.95
C LEU A 94 4.40 -3.95 1.32
N ASP A 95 3.79 -4.79 0.49
CA ASP A 95 4.49 -5.85 -0.26
C ASP A 95 5.45 -5.25 -1.29
N ASP A 96 5.01 -4.22 -2.00
CA ASP A 96 5.83 -3.50 -2.97
C ASP A 96 7.02 -2.80 -2.29
N LEU A 97 6.77 -2.09 -1.19
CA LEU A 97 7.83 -1.46 -0.40
C LEU A 97 8.84 -2.49 0.15
N ALA A 98 8.35 -3.62 0.66
CA ALA A 98 9.21 -4.70 1.15
C ALA A 98 10.07 -5.30 0.03
N ALA A 99 9.52 -5.47 -1.18
CA ALA A 99 10.27 -5.96 -2.34
C ALA A 99 11.42 -5.01 -2.70
N HIS A 100 11.18 -3.70 -2.74
CA HIS A 100 12.21 -2.71 -3.03
C HIS A 100 13.30 -2.64 -1.95
N LEU A 101 12.91 -2.65 -0.67
CA LEU A 101 13.88 -2.67 0.44
C LEU A 101 14.72 -3.97 0.44
N ARG A 102 14.12 -5.10 0.07
CA ARG A 102 14.83 -6.38 -0.09
C ARG A 102 15.83 -6.31 -1.22
N ASP A 103 15.47 -5.72 -2.35
CA ASP A 103 16.35 -5.58 -3.50
C ASP A 103 17.54 -4.66 -3.18
N LEU A 104 17.29 -3.53 -2.50
CA LEU A 104 18.37 -2.67 -1.96
C LEU A 104 19.30 -3.43 -1.01
N LEU A 105 18.75 -4.26 -0.11
CA LEU A 105 19.54 -5.07 0.80
C LEU A 105 20.38 -6.13 0.06
N ALA A 106 19.81 -6.79 -0.95
CA ALA A 106 20.53 -7.76 -1.77
C ALA A 106 21.72 -7.12 -2.48
N LEU A 107 21.52 -5.96 -3.11
CA LEU A 107 22.60 -5.21 -3.77
C LEU A 107 23.66 -4.71 -2.77
N SER A 108 23.25 -4.20 -1.61
CA SER A 108 24.21 -3.77 -0.57
C SER A 108 25.05 -4.93 -0.01
N ALA A 109 24.53 -6.16 -0.09
CA ALA A 109 25.23 -7.39 0.26
C ALA A 109 26.08 -7.97 -0.89
N GLY A 110 26.13 -7.31 -2.06
CA GLY A 110 26.92 -7.73 -3.21
C GLY A 110 26.23 -8.73 -4.14
N ALA A 111 24.91 -8.90 -4.04
CA ALA A 111 24.16 -9.72 -5.00
C ALA A 111 24.16 -9.08 -6.39
N GLY A 112 24.11 -9.90 -7.44
CA GLY A 112 23.96 -9.44 -8.81
C GLY A 112 22.53 -9.03 -9.14
N VAL A 113 22.36 -8.36 -10.29
CA VAL A 113 21.05 -7.89 -10.78
C VAL A 113 20.06 -9.02 -11.00
N GLU A 114 20.51 -10.23 -11.28
CA GLU A 114 19.69 -11.42 -11.44
C GLU A 114 18.94 -11.86 -10.16
N ALA A 115 19.37 -11.33 -9.00
CA ALA A 115 18.71 -11.59 -7.72
C ALA A 115 17.58 -10.63 -7.40
N LEU A 116 17.36 -9.59 -8.23
CA LEU A 116 16.36 -8.55 -8.00
C LEU A 116 14.97 -9.00 -8.41
N ILE A 117 13.97 -8.52 -7.67
CA ILE A 117 12.56 -8.63 -8.03
C ILE A 117 12.19 -7.54 -9.06
N ALA A 118 12.79 -6.34 -8.92
CA ALA A 118 12.58 -5.19 -9.79
C ALA A 118 13.82 -4.98 -10.69
N ASP A 119 14.04 -5.88 -11.63
CA ASP A 119 15.18 -5.86 -12.58
C ASP A 119 15.16 -4.65 -13.52
N ASP A 120 13.98 -4.13 -13.85
CA ASP A 120 13.78 -2.92 -14.65
C ASP A 120 14.21 -1.61 -13.94
N ALA A 121 14.42 -1.65 -12.62
CA ALA A 121 14.91 -0.54 -11.81
C ALA A 121 16.35 -0.75 -11.30
N ALA A 122 17.08 -1.72 -11.82
CA ALA A 122 18.38 -2.16 -11.30
C ALA A 122 19.39 -1.03 -11.16
N ASP A 123 19.52 -0.14 -12.16
CA ASP A 123 20.48 0.98 -12.13
C ASP A 123 20.16 2.00 -11.03
N LEU A 124 18.88 2.25 -10.79
CA LEU A 124 18.43 3.16 -9.73
C LEU A 124 18.68 2.54 -8.35
N LEU A 125 18.30 1.28 -8.19
CA LEU A 125 18.49 0.53 -6.94
C LEU A 125 19.99 0.36 -6.61
N ALA A 126 20.87 0.14 -7.60
CA ALA A 126 22.28 0.01 -7.39
C ALA A 126 22.93 1.30 -6.85
N ARG A 127 22.49 2.47 -7.34
CA ARG A 127 22.94 3.76 -6.81
C ARG A 127 22.53 3.97 -5.36
N ASP A 128 21.28 3.67 -5.04
CA ASP A 128 20.71 3.84 -3.71
C ASP A 128 21.33 2.82 -2.73
N ALA A 129 21.54 1.57 -3.14
CA ALA A 129 22.15 0.53 -2.33
C ALA A 129 23.59 0.87 -1.90
N ALA A 130 24.37 1.55 -2.75
CA ALA A 130 25.73 1.98 -2.42
C ALA A 130 25.77 2.99 -1.26
N LEU A 131 24.69 3.67 -0.97
CA LEU A 131 24.57 4.70 0.05
C LEU A 131 23.96 4.19 1.36
N LEU A 132 23.34 3.01 1.35
CA LEU A 132 22.52 2.51 2.47
C LEU A 132 23.19 1.32 3.18
N PRO A 133 23.40 1.37 4.51
CA PRO A 133 23.89 0.23 5.25
C PRO A 133 22.85 -0.89 5.33
N ALA A 134 23.31 -2.11 5.24
CA ALA A 134 22.45 -3.30 5.39
C ALA A 134 21.67 -3.31 6.72
N ALA A 135 22.24 -2.80 7.81
CA ALA A 135 21.57 -2.71 9.11
C ALA A 135 20.32 -1.81 9.06
N ASP A 136 20.40 -0.65 8.39
CA ASP A 136 19.28 0.29 8.26
C ASP A 136 18.19 -0.28 7.37
N LEU A 137 18.56 -0.99 6.30
CA LEU A 137 17.61 -1.68 5.42
C LEU A 137 16.89 -2.83 6.13
N LEU A 138 17.58 -3.58 6.98
CA LEU A 138 16.99 -4.63 7.81
C LEU A 138 15.98 -4.04 8.81
N GLU A 139 16.29 -2.91 9.44
CA GLU A 139 15.36 -2.23 10.35
C GLU A 139 14.13 -1.69 9.60
N ALA A 140 14.31 -1.13 8.41
CA ALA A 140 13.22 -0.70 7.55
C ALA A 140 12.30 -1.88 7.16
N LEU A 141 12.87 -3.02 6.76
CA LEU A 141 12.12 -4.25 6.49
C LEU A 141 11.36 -4.76 7.73
N ALA A 142 12.00 -4.75 8.90
CA ALA A 142 11.34 -5.11 10.15
C ALA A 142 10.17 -4.15 10.46
N ALA A 143 10.31 -2.85 10.17
CA ALA A 143 9.25 -1.88 10.34
C ALA A 143 8.05 -2.15 9.40
N VAL A 144 8.27 -2.60 8.14
CA VAL A 144 7.20 -3.07 7.24
C VAL A 144 6.45 -4.24 7.87
N GLY A 145 7.17 -5.23 8.42
CA GLY A 145 6.55 -6.37 9.10
C GLY A 145 5.70 -5.96 10.30
N ARG A 146 6.20 -5.03 11.13
CA ARG A 146 5.42 -4.49 12.28
C ARG A 146 4.17 -3.74 11.84
N CYS A 147 4.26 -2.93 10.78
CA CYS A 147 3.12 -2.21 10.21
C CYS A 147 2.05 -3.19 9.70
N ARG A 148 2.46 -4.20 8.93
CA ARG A 148 1.55 -5.26 8.45
C ARG A 148 0.82 -5.94 9.60
N ALA A 149 1.55 -6.41 10.61
CA ALA A 149 0.96 -7.07 11.77
C ALA A 149 0.01 -6.17 12.56
N ALA A 150 0.22 -4.86 12.57
CA ALA A 150 -0.68 -3.90 13.21
C ALA A 150 -1.97 -3.69 12.40
N LEU A 151 -1.86 -3.57 11.06
CA LEU A 151 -3.02 -3.47 10.18
C LEU A 151 -3.89 -4.73 10.23
N ASP A 152 -3.30 -5.91 10.31
CA ASP A 152 -4.04 -7.18 10.44
C ASP A 152 -4.82 -7.27 11.76
N ARG A 153 -4.42 -6.50 12.78
CA ARG A 153 -5.12 -6.37 14.06
C ARG A 153 -6.04 -5.15 14.15
N ASN A 154 -6.44 -4.60 12.99
CA ASN A 154 -7.28 -3.40 12.89
C ASN A 154 -6.68 -2.15 13.56
N GLY A 155 -5.36 -2.03 13.59
CA GLY A 155 -4.68 -0.80 14.02
C GLY A 155 -5.01 0.37 13.10
N ALA A 156 -4.90 1.60 13.64
CA ALA A 156 -5.13 2.84 12.88
C ALA A 156 -4.13 2.96 11.72
N PRO A 157 -4.55 2.88 10.44
CA PRO A 157 -3.62 2.79 9.31
C PRO A 157 -2.66 3.98 9.22
N GLU A 158 -3.16 5.19 9.42
CA GLU A 158 -2.36 6.42 9.37
C GLU A 158 -1.19 6.36 10.34
N LEU A 159 -1.45 6.05 11.61
CA LEU A 159 -0.43 6.01 12.66
C LEU A 159 0.64 4.95 12.37
N HIS A 160 0.23 3.75 11.91
CA HIS A 160 1.17 2.67 11.64
C HIS A 160 2.00 2.93 10.38
N LEU A 161 1.42 3.58 9.37
CA LEU A 161 2.16 4.06 8.20
C LEU A 161 3.13 5.19 8.57
N GLU A 162 2.73 6.15 9.37
CA GLU A 162 3.63 7.21 9.85
C GLU A 162 4.85 6.63 10.58
N ARG A 163 4.66 5.65 11.47
CA ARG A 163 5.76 4.98 12.18
C ARG A 163 6.67 4.21 11.23
N LEU A 164 6.10 3.51 10.24
CA LEU A 164 6.86 2.83 9.21
C LEU A 164 7.67 3.83 8.37
N LEU A 165 7.01 4.84 7.83
CA LEU A 165 7.64 5.82 6.94
C LEU A 165 8.72 6.64 7.68
N MET A 166 8.55 6.88 8.98
CA MET A 166 9.59 7.49 9.80
C MET A 166 10.83 6.61 9.88
N ALA A 167 10.67 5.30 10.14
CA ALA A 167 11.80 4.37 10.18
C ALA A 167 12.53 4.30 8.82
N VAL A 168 11.76 4.22 7.72
CA VAL A 168 12.32 4.23 6.36
C VAL A 168 13.01 5.58 6.05
N SER A 169 12.37 6.69 6.40
CA SER A 169 12.94 8.03 6.16
C SER A 169 14.24 8.24 6.91
N VAL A 170 14.35 7.79 8.15
CA VAL A 170 15.61 7.88 8.92
C VAL A 170 16.71 7.07 8.23
N ALA A 171 16.40 5.86 7.77
CA ALA A 171 17.35 5.01 7.05
C ALA A 171 17.87 5.69 5.76
N LEU A 172 16.98 6.35 5.00
CA LEU A 172 17.31 6.95 3.71
C LEU A 172 17.92 8.35 3.81
N TYR A 173 17.40 9.20 4.71
CA TYR A 173 17.68 10.64 4.72
C TYR A 173 18.91 11.04 5.53
N VAL A 174 19.16 10.40 6.67
CA VAL A 174 20.25 10.79 7.58
C VAL A 174 21.64 10.71 6.89
N ARG A 175 21.76 9.94 5.82
CA ARG A 175 23.00 9.80 5.06
C ARG A 175 23.07 10.56 3.75
N ALA A 176 21.94 10.97 3.17
CA ALA A 176 21.96 11.89 2.02
C ALA A 176 22.42 13.30 2.42
N ALA A 177 22.45 13.59 3.72
CA ALA A 177 22.85 14.87 4.30
C ALA A 177 24.28 14.85 4.92
N ALA A 178 24.95 13.69 4.95
CA ALA A 178 26.31 13.52 5.45
C ALA A 178 27.33 13.38 4.32
#